data_09afa59f5bdab7b7753ca789d3088235
#
_entry.id   09afa59f5bdab7b7753ca789d3088235
#
_cell.length_a   1.000
_cell.length_b   1.000
_cell.length_c   1.000
_cell.angle_alpha   90.00
_cell.angle_beta   90.00
_cell.angle_gamma   90.00
#
_symmetry.space_group_name_H-M   'P 1'
#
loop_
_entity.id
_entity.type
_entity.pdbx_description
1 polymer ?
#
loop_
_entity_poly.entity_id
_entity_poly.type
_entity_poly.pdbx_seq_one_letter_code
_entity_poly.pdbx_strand_id
1 'polypeptide(L)'
;VDAGIKVHVFGDKWNELPCERPENLINGDSLFSEECLEKIRDSRISLNVLPWFKLGAHDRIYNTMLNGAVCLTDTNPYLDGILRDGENCRLFSLTRKEELPDIVRSLLADPAKMEQITEVGLKTGLQNTWARRMDQLDPWLREQ
;
A
#
# COMPACT_ATOMS: atom_id res chain seq x y z
N VAL A 1 8.22 -10.33 9.24
CA VAL A 1 9.38 -10.34 10.14
C VAL A 1 9.81 -11.77 10.40
N ASP A 2 9.02 -12.57 11.09
CA ASP A 2 9.38 -13.95 11.53
C ASP A 2 9.59 -14.92 10.37
N ALA A 3 8.99 -14.64 9.22
CA ALA A 3 9.20 -15.37 7.98
C ALA A 3 10.53 -15.05 7.26
N GLY A 4 11.44 -14.29 7.88
CA GLY A 4 12.74 -13.91 7.32
C GLY A 4 12.69 -12.79 6.29
N ILE A 5 11.60 -12.00 6.26
CA ILE A 5 11.44 -10.86 5.37
C ILE A 5 11.81 -9.59 6.14
N LYS A 6 12.73 -8.80 5.59
CA LYS A 6 13.05 -7.48 6.14
C LYS A 6 11.90 -6.51 5.92
N VAL A 7 11.41 -5.93 7.00
CA VAL A 7 10.29 -4.99 7.01
C VAL A 7 10.75 -3.68 7.64
N HIS A 8 10.65 -2.59 6.88
CA HIS A 8 10.88 -1.25 7.38
C HIS A 8 9.57 -0.69 7.91
N VAL A 9 9.59 -0.20 9.14
CA VAL A 9 8.46 0.44 9.81
C VAL A 9 8.91 1.80 10.33
N PHE A 10 7.98 2.75 10.35
CA PHE A 10 8.25 4.12 10.76
C PHE A 10 7.19 4.55 11.78
N GLY A 11 7.65 5.21 12.84
CA GLY A 11 6.81 5.65 13.95
C GLY A 11 7.07 4.89 15.24
N ASP A 12 6.22 5.16 16.24
CA ASP A 12 6.45 4.72 17.60
C ASP A 12 5.99 3.28 17.87
N LYS A 13 6.57 2.66 18.89
CA LYS A 13 6.16 1.36 19.46
C LYS A 13 6.36 0.10 18.62
N TRP A 14 6.95 0.21 17.46
CA TRP A 14 7.24 -0.99 16.66
C TRP A 14 8.26 -1.92 17.32
N ASN A 15 9.16 -1.37 18.14
CA ASN A 15 10.12 -2.11 18.95
C ASN A 15 9.48 -2.91 20.10
N GLU A 16 8.22 -2.62 20.44
CA GLU A 16 7.46 -3.35 21.46
C GLU A 16 6.75 -4.58 20.89
N LEU A 17 6.74 -4.76 19.56
CA LEU A 17 6.13 -5.92 18.93
C LEU A 17 6.89 -7.20 19.26
N PRO A 18 6.21 -8.19 19.85
CA PRO A 18 6.84 -9.50 20.05
C PRO A 18 7.06 -10.16 18.69
N CYS A 19 8.30 -10.46 18.35
CA CYS A 19 8.67 -11.19 17.15
C CYS A 19 9.85 -12.11 17.44
N GLU A 20 9.90 -13.26 16.74
CA GLU A 20 10.95 -14.26 16.90
C GLU A 20 12.26 -13.85 16.21
N ARG A 21 12.16 -12.96 15.19
CA ARG A 21 13.28 -12.49 14.37
C ARG A 21 13.34 -10.97 14.32
N PRO A 22 13.66 -10.31 15.45
CA PRO A 22 13.66 -8.85 15.53
C PRO A 22 14.68 -8.19 14.60
N GLU A 23 15.71 -8.88 14.16
CA GLU A 23 16.70 -8.39 13.20
C GLU A 23 16.11 -8.11 11.80
N ASN A 24 14.92 -8.62 11.51
CA ASN A 24 14.20 -8.34 10.28
C ASN A 24 13.25 -7.15 10.39
N LEU A 25 13.03 -6.61 11.59
CA LEU A 25 12.22 -5.43 11.82
C LEU A 25 13.13 -4.20 11.91
N ILE A 26 13.13 -3.37 10.89
CA ILE A 26 13.98 -2.18 10.82
C ILE A 26 13.11 -0.97 11.16
N ASN A 27 13.33 -0.46 12.38
CA ASN A 27 12.61 0.69 12.91
C ASN A 27 13.25 2.00 12.47
N GLY A 28 12.43 2.92 11.98
CA GLY A 28 12.77 4.31 11.74
C GLY A 28 11.90 5.24 12.57
N ASP A 29 12.33 6.48 12.69
CA ASP A 29 11.57 7.53 13.36
C ASP A 29 10.25 7.83 12.64
N SER A 30 9.34 8.55 13.32
CA SER A 30 8.10 9.04 12.69
C SER A 30 8.41 9.97 11.54
N LEU A 31 7.77 9.76 10.39
CA LEU A 31 7.99 10.50 9.16
C LEU A 31 6.82 11.45 8.88
N PHE A 32 7.13 12.61 8.30
CA PHE A 32 6.13 13.54 7.77
C PHE A 32 5.93 13.31 6.26
N SER A 33 4.90 13.96 5.71
CA SER A 33 4.37 13.70 4.36
C SER A 33 5.41 13.42 3.26
N GLU A 34 6.37 14.30 3.07
CA GLU A 34 7.37 14.17 2.00
C GLU A 34 8.32 13.00 2.25
N GLU A 35 8.79 12.86 3.48
CA GLU A 35 9.68 11.76 3.89
C GLU A 35 8.98 10.39 3.72
N CYS A 36 7.67 10.32 4.03
CA CYS A 36 6.88 9.12 3.77
C CYS A 36 6.86 8.75 2.29
N LEU A 37 6.67 9.72 1.40
CA LEU A 37 6.66 9.49 -0.05
C LEU A 37 8.03 9.04 -0.56
N GLU A 38 9.12 9.59 -0.03
CA GLU A 38 10.48 9.14 -0.35
C GLU A 38 10.70 7.68 0.06
N LYS A 39 10.29 7.29 1.27
CA LYS A 39 10.41 5.90 1.72
C LYS A 39 9.55 4.94 0.91
N ILE A 40 8.36 5.36 0.49
CA ILE A 40 7.52 4.58 -0.42
C ILE A 40 8.23 4.40 -1.77
N ARG A 41 8.79 5.47 -2.34
CA ARG A 41 9.53 5.42 -3.61
C ARG A 41 10.76 4.50 -3.55
N ASP A 42 11.45 4.48 -2.42
CA ASP A 42 12.62 3.63 -2.20
C ASP A 42 12.23 2.17 -1.87
N SER A 43 10.94 1.89 -1.71
CA SER A 43 10.42 0.57 -1.36
C SER A 43 10.00 -0.21 -2.60
N ARG A 44 10.21 -1.52 -2.60
CA ARG A 44 9.69 -2.41 -3.65
C ARG A 44 8.20 -2.71 -3.46
N ILE A 45 7.77 -2.86 -2.21
CA ILE A 45 6.40 -3.19 -1.80
C ILE A 45 6.06 -2.29 -0.61
N SER A 46 4.91 -1.65 -0.65
CA SER A 46 4.35 -0.92 0.49
C SER A 46 3.09 -1.62 0.98
N LEU A 47 3.10 -2.01 2.26
CA LEU A 47 1.96 -2.66 2.91
C LEU A 47 0.99 -1.61 3.46
N ASN A 48 -0.26 -1.74 3.11
CA ASN A 48 -1.37 -0.99 3.68
C ASN A 48 -2.39 -1.95 4.30
N VAL A 49 -2.99 -1.55 5.42
CA VAL A 49 -4.00 -2.36 6.13
C VAL A 49 -5.16 -1.45 6.52
N LEU A 50 -6.39 -1.88 6.24
CA LEU A 50 -7.62 -1.12 6.42
C LEU A 50 -8.64 -1.81 7.36
N PRO A 51 -8.27 -2.27 8.56
CA PRO A 51 -9.12 -3.12 9.39
C PRO A 51 -10.42 -2.43 9.83
N TRP A 52 -10.40 -1.10 9.92
CA TRP A 52 -11.51 -0.28 10.40
C TRP A 52 -12.20 0.53 9.30
N PHE A 53 -11.59 0.63 8.12
CA PHE A 53 -12.06 1.45 7.02
C PHE A 53 -12.94 0.63 6.08
N LYS A 54 -14.25 0.63 6.32
CA LYS A 54 -15.21 -0.22 5.58
C LYS A 54 -15.65 0.38 4.24
N LEU A 55 -15.71 1.71 4.15
CA LEU A 55 -16.19 2.44 2.96
C LEU A 55 -15.25 3.62 2.69
N GLY A 56 -14.22 3.41 1.90
CA GLY A 56 -13.27 4.45 1.52
C GLY A 56 -11.86 3.91 1.27
N ALA A 57 -10.96 4.80 0.94
CA ALA A 57 -9.56 4.49 0.70
C ALA A 57 -8.66 5.32 1.62
N HIS A 58 -7.60 4.72 2.11
CA HIS A 58 -6.50 5.47 2.70
C HIS A 58 -5.62 6.01 1.57
N ASP A 59 -5.15 7.24 1.69
CA ASP A 59 -4.28 7.91 0.71
C ASP A 59 -2.99 7.13 0.42
N ARG A 60 -2.49 6.36 1.39
CA ARG A 60 -1.30 5.49 1.23
C ARG A 60 -1.43 4.55 0.03
N ILE A 61 -2.63 4.06 -0.30
CA ILE A 61 -2.86 3.22 -1.48
C ILE A 61 -2.43 3.95 -2.75
N TYR A 62 -2.96 5.15 -2.95
CA TYR A 62 -2.66 5.94 -4.14
C TYR A 62 -1.25 6.52 -4.10
N ASN A 63 -0.77 6.93 -2.94
CA ASN A 63 0.62 7.38 -2.76
C ASN A 63 1.62 6.27 -3.12
N THR A 64 1.34 5.02 -2.74
CA THR A 64 2.17 3.87 -3.14
C THR A 64 2.19 3.70 -4.66
N MET A 65 1.02 3.71 -5.30
CA MET A 65 0.89 3.57 -6.75
C MET A 65 1.59 4.71 -7.52
N LEU A 66 1.46 5.94 -7.03
CA LEU A 66 2.07 7.12 -7.65
C LEU A 66 3.60 7.18 -7.49
N ASN A 67 4.15 6.49 -6.52
CA ASN A 67 5.59 6.45 -6.25
C ASN A 67 6.27 5.15 -6.72
N GLY A 68 5.59 4.31 -7.50
CA GLY A 68 6.19 3.17 -8.19
C GLY A 68 6.48 1.94 -7.33
N ALA A 69 5.92 1.85 -6.12
CA ALA A 69 5.97 0.64 -5.32
C ALA A 69 4.73 -0.25 -5.57
N VAL A 70 4.87 -1.56 -5.40
CA VAL A 70 3.71 -2.46 -5.41
C VAL A 70 2.86 -2.20 -4.17
N CYS A 71 1.61 -1.79 -4.38
CA CYS A 71 0.64 -1.66 -3.31
C CYS A 71 0.13 -3.04 -2.89
N LEU A 72 0.53 -3.50 -1.70
CA LEU A 72 0.02 -4.71 -1.08
C LEU A 72 -0.99 -4.31 -0.01
N THR A 73 -2.28 -4.60 -0.20
CA THR A 73 -3.36 -4.11 0.67
C THR A 73 -4.48 -5.13 0.82
N ASP A 74 -5.26 -5.02 1.89
CA ASP A 74 -6.60 -5.60 1.94
C ASP A 74 -7.59 -4.73 1.15
N THR A 75 -8.82 -5.19 0.98
CA THR A 75 -9.85 -4.48 0.23
C THR A 75 -11.12 -4.28 1.05
N ASN A 76 -12.01 -3.48 0.51
CA ASN A 76 -13.36 -3.23 1.03
C ASN A 76 -14.31 -2.90 -0.15
N PRO A 77 -15.64 -2.85 0.04
CA PRO A 77 -16.60 -2.62 -1.05
C PRO A 77 -16.38 -1.35 -1.88
N TYR A 78 -15.79 -0.30 -1.29
CA TYR A 78 -15.44 0.91 -2.04
C TYR A 78 -14.28 0.66 -3.00
N LEU A 79 -13.29 -0.12 -2.58
CA LEU A 79 -12.07 -0.39 -3.33
C LEU A 79 -12.24 -1.50 -4.38
N ASP A 80 -13.25 -2.37 -4.25
CA ASP A 80 -13.50 -3.51 -5.16
C ASP A 80 -13.71 -3.08 -6.61
N GLY A 81 -14.22 -1.85 -6.83
CA GLY A 81 -14.34 -1.25 -8.17
C GLY A 81 -13.05 -0.62 -8.72
N ILE A 82 -12.02 -0.46 -7.89
CA ILE A 82 -10.79 0.27 -8.20
C ILE A 82 -9.58 -0.67 -8.22
N LEU A 83 -9.47 -1.53 -7.21
CA LEU A 83 -8.34 -2.43 -7.02
C LEU A 83 -8.58 -3.78 -7.71
N ARG A 84 -7.57 -4.26 -8.43
CA ARG A 84 -7.58 -5.54 -9.13
C ARG A 84 -6.32 -6.31 -8.79
N ASP A 85 -6.52 -7.44 -8.10
CA ASP A 85 -5.41 -8.29 -7.67
C ASP A 85 -4.55 -8.77 -8.83
N GLY A 86 -3.23 -8.58 -8.71
CA GLY A 86 -2.27 -8.95 -9.73
C GLY A 86 -2.27 -8.09 -10.99
N GLU A 87 -3.13 -7.03 -11.07
CA GLU A 87 -3.15 -6.07 -12.17
C GLU A 87 -2.57 -4.72 -11.74
N ASN A 88 -3.19 -4.02 -10.78
CA ASN A 88 -2.77 -2.70 -10.32
C ASN A 88 -2.33 -2.67 -8.83
N CYS A 89 -2.48 -3.78 -8.14
CA CYS A 89 -2.05 -3.99 -6.76
C CYS A 89 -1.91 -5.48 -6.48
N ARG A 90 -1.50 -5.83 -5.25
CA ARG A 90 -1.69 -7.17 -4.69
C ARG A 90 -2.65 -7.08 -3.53
N LEU A 91 -3.64 -7.96 -3.51
CA LEU A 91 -4.60 -8.06 -2.43
C LEU A 91 -4.28 -9.23 -1.51
N PHE A 92 -4.60 -9.06 -0.23
CA PHE A 92 -4.59 -10.13 0.75
C PHE A 92 -5.84 -10.08 1.63
N SER A 93 -6.14 -11.18 2.29
CA SER A 93 -7.25 -11.24 3.24
C SER A 93 -6.77 -11.06 4.67
N LEU A 94 -7.40 -10.19 5.44
CA LEU A 94 -7.12 -10.03 6.88
C LEU A 94 -7.41 -11.31 7.69
N THR A 95 -8.28 -12.17 7.18
CA THR A 95 -8.60 -13.48 7.80
C THR A 95 -7.59 -14.58 7.43
N ARG A 96 -6.71 -14.32 6.46
CA ARG A 96 -5.66 -15.25 5.99
C ARG A 96 -4.31 -14.52 5.94
N LYS A 97 -4.02 -13.74 6.98
CA LYS A 97 -2.78 -12.95 7.10
C LYS A 97 -1.49 -13.80 7.08
N GLU A 98 -1.62 -15.08 7.41
CA GLU A 98 -0.54 -16.08 7.33
C GLU A 98 -0.02 -16.30 5.90
N GLU A 99 -0.79 -15.95 4.87
CA GLU A 99 -0.38 -16.02 3.46
C GLU A 99 0.53 -14.84 3.03
N LEU A 100 0.56 -13.75 3.81
CA LEU A 100 1.34 -12.55 3.49
C LEU A 100 2.82 -12.82 3.15
N PRO A 101 3.55 -13.65 3.92
CA PRO A 101 4.94 -13.94 3.59
C PRO A 101 5.12 -14.57 2.21
N ASP A 102 4.23 -15.47 1.81
CA ASP A 102 4.32 -16.15 0.51
C ASP A 102 3.94 -15.22 -0.64
N ILE A 103 2.95 -14.35 -0.43
CA ILE A 103 2.63 -13.27 -1.38
C ILE A 103 3.85 -12.36 -1.60
N VAL A 104 4.50 -11.92 -0.52
CA VAL A 104 5.69 -11.07 -0.63
C VAL A 104 6.85 -11.80 -1.33
N ARG A 105 7.12 -13.06 -0.97
CA ARG A 105 8.18 -13.84 -1.63
C ARG A 105 7.91 -14.04 -3.11
N SER A 106 6.67 -14.32 -3.50
CA SER A 106 6.30 -14.49 -4.91
C SER A 106 6.50 -13.21 -5.72
N LEU A 107 6.15 -12.06 -5.15
CA LEU A 107 6.41 -10.75 -5.77
C LEU A 107 7.91 -10.51 -5.92
N LEU A 108 8.68 -10.70 -4.85
CA LEU A 108 10.13 -10.46 -4.87
C LEU A 108 10.88 -11.40 -5.81
N ALA A 109 10.34 -12.59 -6.10
CA ALA A 109 10.90 -13.55 -7.03
C ALA A 109 10.57 -13.23 -8.51
N ASP A 110 9.60 -12.35 -8.78
CA ASP A 110 9.17 -11.99 -10.14
C ASP A 110 9.19 -10.45 -10.33
N PRO A 111 10.40 -9.88 -10.61
CA PRO A 111 10.52 -8.44 -10.86
C PRO A 111 9.70 -7.94 -12.06
N ALA A 112 9.55 -8.75 -13.11
CA ALA A 112 8.78 -8.38 -14.29
C ALA A 112 7.28 -8.22 -13.94
N LYS A 113 6.76 -9.13 -13.11
CA LYS A 113 5.39 -9.01 -12.60
C LYS A 113 5.20 -7.79 -11.70
N MET A 114 6.19 -7.48 -10.87
CA MET A 114 6.15 -6.26 -10.04
C MET A 114 6.09 -5.00 -10.92
N GLU A 115 6.92 -4.93 -11.96
CA GLU A 115 6.92 -3.81 -12.91
C GLU A 115 5.56 -3.65 -13.59
N GLN A 116 4.96 -4.73 -14.09
CA GLN A 116 3.62 -4.69 -14.67
C GLN A 116 2.57 -4.13 -13.70
N ILE A 117 2.59 -4.60 -12.43
CA ILE A 117 1.65 -4.13 -11.41
C ILE A 117 1.86 -2.64 -11.12
N THR A 118 3.11 -2.17 -11.01
CA THR A 118 3.40 -0.77 -10.73
C THR A 118 3.03 0.15 -11.90
N GLU A 119 3.22 -0.27 -13.15
CA GLU A 119 2.79 0.49 -14.32
C GLU A 119 1.27 0.69 -14.37
N VAL A 120 0.49 -0.36 -14.14
CA VAL A 120 -0.98 -0.27 -14.10
C VAL A 120 -1.44 0.47 -12.84
N GLY A 121 -0.76 0.25 -11.72
CA GLY A 121 -0.96 0.97 -10.46
C GLY A 121 -0.77 2.47 -10.63
N LEU A 122 0.29 2.91 -11.31
CA LEU A 122 0.53 4.34 -11.60
C LEU A 122 -0.64 4.96 -12.38
N LYS A 123 -1.15 4.27 -13.40
CA LYS A 123 -2.33 4.75 -14.17
C LYS A 123 -3.56 4.89 -13.27
N THR A 124 -3.78 3.93 -12.38
CA THR A 124 -4.86 3.96 -11.39
C THR A 124 -4.66 5.12 -10.39
N GLY A 125 -3.45 5.32 -9.89
CA GLY A 125 -3.11 6.42 -8.98
C GLY A 125 -3.37 7.79 -9.62
N LEU A 126 -2.97 7.99 -10.87
CA LEU A 126 -3.19 9.24 -11.63
C LEU A 126 -4.69 9.58 -11.82
N GLN A 127 -5.56 8.58 -11.85
CA GLN A 127 -7.02 8.78 -11.91
C GLN A 127 -7.63 9.13 -10.55
N ASN A 128 -6.89 8.95 -9.46
CA ASN A 128 -7.37 9.12 -8.09
C ASN A 128 -6.60 10.19 -7.31
N THR A 129 -5.98 11.15 -7.99
CA THR A 129 -5.32 12.30 -7.36
C THR A 129 -6.34 13.26 -6.71
N TRP A 130 -5.88 14.09 -5.79
CA TRP A 130 -6.71 15.13 -5.17
C TRP A 130 -7.30 16.08 -6.22
N ALA A 131 -6.54 16.47 -7.25
CA ALA A 131 -7.05 17.28 -8.35
C ALA A 131 -8.26 16.63 -9.03
N ARG A 132 -8.14 15.33 -9.38
CA ARG A 132 -9.26 14.58 -9.98
C ARG A 132 -10.47 14.47 -9.05
N ARG A 133 -10.25 14.35 -7.76
CA ARG A 133 -11.35 14.34 -6.77
C ARG A 133 -12.03 15.69 -6.68
N MET A 134 -11.29 16.79 -6.73
CA MET A 134 -11.85 18.14 -6.76
C MET A 134 -12.66 18.37 -8.04
N ASP A 135 -12.18 17.93 -9.21
CA ASP A 135 -12.92 18.01 -10.47
C ASP A 135 -14.28 17.29 -10.38
N GLN A 136 -14.38 16.20 -9.62
CA GLN A 136 -15.63 15.47 -9.39
C GLN A 136 -16.58 16.18 -8.43
N LEU A 137 -16.06 16.95 -7.48
CA LEU A 137 -16.86 17.69 -6.50
C LEU A 137 -17.38 19.03 -7.06
N ASP A 138 -16.65 19.68 -7.96
CA ASP A 138 -16.98 21.02 -8.46
C ASP A 138 -18.40 21.12 -9.06
N PRO A 139 -18.88 20.20 -9.92
CA PRO A 139 -20.25 20.24 -10.42
C PRO A 139 -21.29 20.18 -9.28
N TRP A 140 -21.07 19.27 -8.32
CA TRP A 140 -21.98 19.10 -7.19
C TRP A 140 -22.06 20.36 -6.29
N LEU A 141 -20.91 21.03 -6.09
CA LEU A 141 -20.85 22.27 -5.30
C LEU A 141 -21.53 23.45 -5.98
N ARG A 142 -21.57 23.46 -7.33
CA ARG A 142 -22.21 24.51 -8.13
C ARG A 142 -23.73 24.37 -8.21
N GLU A 143 -24.26 23.17 -7.95
CA GLU A 143 -25.69 22.88 -7.97
C GLU A 143 -26.41 23.19 -6.65
N GLN A 144 -25.67 23.56 -5.58
CA GLN A 144 -26.21 23.97 -4.28
C GLN A 144 -26.44 25.48 -4.23
#